data_17ec96efd4efa422cd84cbb7928cd172
#
_entry.id   17ec96efd4efa422cd84cbb7928cd172
#
_cell.length_a   1.000
_cell.length_b   1.000
_cell.length_c   1.000
_cell.angle_alpha   90.00
_cell.angle_beta   90.00
_cell.angle_gamma   90.00
#
_symmetry.space_group_name_H-M   'P 1'
#
loop_
_entity.id
_entity.type
_entity.pdbx_description
1 polymer ?
#
loop_
_entity_poly.entity_id
_entity_poly.type
_entity_poly.pdbx_seq_one_letter_code
_entity_poly.pdbx_strand_id
1 'polypeptide(L)' 'MSDTELDRSYTALCQALGAVGPERGQTLLAMLALALMARAGTAEEVVELIARSRDRCLQE' A
#
# COMPACT_ATOMS: atom_id res chain seq x y z
N MET A 1 7.17 -11.06 -5.93
CA MET A 1 7.34 -9.89 -6.82
C MET A 1 8.80 -9.53 -6.91
N SER A 2 9.32 -9.37 -8.11
CA SER A 2 10.73 -9.00 -8.30
C SER A 2 10.93 -7.52 -7.99
N ASP A 3 12.21 -7.12 -7.83
CA ASP A 3 12.53 -5.71 -7.59
C ASP A 3 12.04 -4.81 -8.72
N THR A 4 12.17 -5.28 -9.97
CA THR A 4 11.70 -4.53 -11.12
C THR A 4 10.18 -4.36 -11.09
N GLU A 5 9.46 -5.41 -10.73
CA GLU A 5 8.00 -5.34 -10.62
C GLU A 5 7.57 -4.44 -9.47
N LEU A 6 8.31 -4.47 -8.36
CA LEU A 6 8.02 -3.59 -7.24
C LEU A 6 8.20 -2.13 -7.64
N ASP A 7 9.28 -1.82 -8.37
CA ASP A 7 9.52 -0.46 -8.85
C ASP A 7 8.41 0.01 -9.78
N ARG A 8 7.96 -0.86 -10.69
CA ARG A 8 6.86 -0.53 -11.59
C ARG A 8 5.58 -0.25 -10.83
N SER A 9 5.30 -1.09 -9.82
CA SER A 9 4.11 -0.92 -8.98
C SER A 9 4.17 0.39 -8.21
N TYR A 10 5.32 0.70 -7.63
CA TYR A 10 5.49 1.93 -6.87
C TYR A 10 5.35 3.16 -7.76
N THR A 11 5.93 3.10 -8.96
CA THR A 11 5.82 4.20 -9.92
C THR A 11 4.36 4.45 -10.30
N ALA A 12 3.61 3.38 -10.56
CA ALA A 12 2.19 3.49 -10.88
C ALA A 12 1.41 4.11 -9.70
N LEU A 13 1.76 3.72 -8.48
CA LEU A 13 1.12 4.28 -7.30
C LEU A 13 1.39 5.79 -7.19
N CYS A 14 2.63 6.20 -7.39
CA CYS A 14 2.99 7.62 -7.33
C CYS A 14 2.25 8.43 -8.38
N GLN A 15 2.11 7.88 -9.59
CA GLN A 15 1.37 8.54 -10.66
C GLN A 15 -0.11 8.67 -10.31
N ALA A 16 -0.69 7.62 -9.73
CA ALA A 16 -2.09 7.65 -9.32
C ALA A 16 -2.32 8.66 -8.20
N LEU A 17 -1.39 8.76 -7.25
CA LEU A 17 -1.48 9.75 -6.17
C LEU A 17 -1.46 11.16 -6.73
N GLY A 18 -0.62 11.41 -7.73
CA GLY A 18 -0.58 12.70 -8.41
C GLY A 18 -1.89 13.01 -9.13
N ALA A 19 -2.50 12.00 -9.73
CA ALA A 19 -3.73 12.17 -10.49
C ALA A 19 -4.94 12.51 -9.59
N VAL A 20 -5.03 11.89 -8.40
CA VAL A 20 -6.18 12.14 -7.51
C VAL A 20 -5.98 13.37 -6.63
N GLY A 21 -4.74 13.81 -6.47
CA GLY A 21 -4.42 14.97 -5.66
C GLY A 21 -4.25 14.66 -4.17
N PRO A 22 -3.66 15.60 -3.41
CA PRO A 22 -3.31 15.34 -2.01
C PRO A 22 -4.49 15.08 -1.10
N GLU A 23 -5.64 15.66 -1.39
CA GLU A 23 -6.82 15.48 -0.54
C GLU A 23 -7.39 14.07 -0.63
N ARG A 24 -7.18 13.38 -1.75
CA ARG A 24 -7.71 12.04 -1.97
C ARG A 24 -6.66 10.94 -1.89
N GLY A 25 -5.41 11.31 -1.61
CA GLY A 25 -4.32 10.34 -1.56
C GLY A 25 -4.54 9.27 -0.51
N GLN A 26 -4.99 9.64 0.68
CA GLN A 26 -5.24 8.69 1.75
C GLN A 26 -6.36 7.72 1.37
N THR A 27 -7.42 8.23 0.74
CA THR A 27 -8.51 7.39 0.26
C THR A 27 -8.01 6.38 -0.78
N LEU A 28 -7.18 6.84 -1.72
CA LEU A 28 -6.60 5.94 -2.73
C LEU A 28 -5.79 4.83 -2.06
N LEU A 29 -4.95 5.17 -1.10
CA LEU A 29 -4.13 4.19 -0.40
C LEU A 29 -4.98 3.18 0.36
N ALA A 30 -6.06 3.64 0.99
CA ALA A 30 -6.98 2.73 1.69
C ALA A 30 -7.67 1.79 0.71
N MET A 31 -8.11 2.29 -0.43
CA MET A 31 -8.74 1.46 -1.46
C MET A 31 -7.77 0.42 -2.02
N LEU A 32 -6.52 0.84 -2.25
CA LEU A 32 -5.49 -0.08 -2.73
C LEU A 32 -5.21 -1.16 -1.68
N ALA A 33 -5.10 -0.75 -0.41
CA ALA A 33 -4.87 -1.70 0.67
C ALA A 33 -5.98 -2.75 0.74
N LEU A 34 -7.23 -2.32 0.64
CA LEU A 34 -8.37 -3.26 0.64
C LEU A 34 -8.30 -4.22 -0.54
N ALA A 35 -7.94 -3.72 -1.73
CA ALA A 35 -7.83 -4.56 -2.91
C ALA A 35 -6.72 -5.61 -2.75
N LEU A 36 -5.60 -5.23 -2.15
CA LEU A 36 -4.50 -6.15 -1.89
C LEU A 36 -4.88 -7.17 -0.81
N MET A 37 -5.60 -6.73 0.23
CA MET A 37 -6.08 -7.63 1.27
C MET A 37 -7.01 -8.70 0.71
N ALA A 38 -7.84 -8.34 -0.26
CA ALA A 38 -8.74 -9.29 -0.89
C ALA A 38 -8.00 -10.41 -1.61
N ARG A 39 -6.74 -10.19 -1.95
CA ARG A 39 -5.89 -11.18 -2.63
C ARG A 39 -4.91 -11.87 -1.70
N ALA A 40 -4.84 -11.45 -0.45
CA ALA A 40 -3.93 -12.05 0.51
C ALA A 40 -4.41 -13.45 0.91
N GLY A 41 -3.47 -14.27 1.36
CA GLY A 41 -3.79 -15.65 1.70
C GLY A 41 -4.54 -15.79 3.02
N THR A 42 -4.09 -15.09 4.06
CA THR A 42 -4.70 -15.19 5.39
C THR A 42 -4.77 -13.83 6.06
N ALA A 43 -5.71 -13.71 7.00
CA ALA A 43 -5.83 -12.51 7.81
C ALA A 43 -4.61 -12.32 8.72
N GLU A 44 -4.03 -13.41 9.20
CA GLU A 44 -2.86 -13.34 10.07
C GLU A 44 -1.68 -12.67 9.38
N GLU A 45 -1.44 -12.98 8.12
CA GLU A 45 -0.38 -12.36 7.33
C GLU A 45 -0.60 -10.85 7.20
N VAL A 46 -1.83 -10.47 6.91
CA VAL A 46 -2.18 -9.07 6.72
C VAL A 46 -2.05 -8.31 8.02
N VAL A 47 -2.56 -8.86 9.12
CA VAL A 47 -2.50 -8.21 10.43
C VAL A 47 -1.05 -7.99 10.84
N GLU A 48 -0.17 -8.96 10.59
CA GLU A 48 1.25 -8.81 10.91
C GLU A 48 1.90 -7.71 10.07
N LEU A 49 1.58 -7.65 8.78
CA LEU A 49 2.11 -6.60 7.91
C LEU A 49 1.64 -5.21 8.34
N ILE A 50 0.37 -5.10 8.74
CA ILE A 50 -0.18 -3.84 9.23
C ILE A 50 0.58 -3.39 10.48
N ALA A 51 0.79 -4.30 11.42
CA ALA A 51 1.50 -3.97 12.66
C ALA A 51 2.92 -3.49 12.40
N ARG A 52 3.64 -4.18 11.50
CA ARG A 52 5.00 -3.78 11.14
C ARG A 52 5.04 -2.44 10.43
N SER A 53 4.08 -2.22 9.54
CA SER A 53 4.01 -0.94 8.80
C SER A 53 3.70 0.21 9.75
N ARG A 54 2.79 0.00 10.70
CA ARG A 54 2.47 0.99 11.72
C ARG A 54 3.71 1.35 12.53
N ASP A 55 4.44 0.32 12.98
CA ASP A 55 5.61 0.54 13.84
C ASP A 55 6.70 1.30 13.09
N ARG A 56 6.91 0.99 11.82
CA ARG A 56 7.88 1.73 11.01
C ARG A 56 7.45 3.18 10.82
N CYS A 57 6.18 3.42 10.60
CA CYS A 57 5.65 4.78 10.48
C CYS A 57 5.92 5.59 11.73
N LEU A 58 5.71 4.97 12.90
CA LEU A 58 5.90 5.66 14.17
C LEU A 58 7.37 5.94 14.48
N GLN A 59 8.29 5.22 13.84
CA GLN A 59 9.72 5.43 14.03
C GLN A 59 10.30 6.53 13.14
N GLU A 60 9.59 6.96 12.13
CA GLU A 60 10.07 8.01 11.23
C GLU A 60 9.96 9.43 11.80
#